data_8cffff5f029cd4de9542fea2d643f08f
#
_entry.id   8cffff5f029cd4de9542fea2d643f08f
#
_cell.length_a   1.000
_cell.length_b   1.000
_cell.length_c   1.000
_cell.angle_alpha   90.00
_cell.angle_beta   90.00
_cell.angle_gamma   90.00
#
_symmetry.space_group_name_H-M   'P 1'
#
loop_
_entity.id
_entity.type
_entity.pdbx_description
1 polymer ?
#
loop_
_entity_poly.entity_id
_entity_poly.type
_entity_poly.pdbx_seq_one_letter_code
_entity_poly.pdbx_strand_id
1 'polypeptide(L)'
;MAWARRHRRRFKREAAYQRAAKDELATILDNVDACIYIKSADYRYQYVNRRVTEVLDRPAEVILGSTDAELFDASVAAELHVDDRRVLEQGEKVVAEEERFLGADDRLGPFLTVKLPLRDANGVIQALCGISTDISEFRDIQESKYRLTFYDPLTGLPNRRLLFDRLEMVVRGTRRSERYAALLFIDLDDFKVINETQGLQRGDRLLRRVAHSLEETVRESDTLARLGADEFVLLIHDLGLDVERAAHAAERVAEKLLVQIASAQSDDNTLPLPVSASIGITLFANGQANVDGAMRQADIALQQAKAAGGNTMRFFNSDMQADVMARVHLEADLHQAIVRDELRLHYQIQVDERSRVTGVEALIRWEHPQRGLVPPSQFIPLAEKNRMILPIGYWVLERACRQLATWAGDHNRQALTIAVNVSSVQFHQTDFIARVQHTLESTGADPSRLVLEVTESLLMEDPERVRNIMLRLSKLGIRFALDDFGTGYSSLNYLKRLPLHGLKIDKSFIDGVLEDPVDAAIVSTTITLAASLKLGVTAEGVETEAQHQWLLEHGCGAFQGYLFGRPMPMDELVLDAHASPMTT
;
A
#
# COMPACT_ATOMS: atom_id res chain seq x y z
N MET A 1 -41.77 -72.61 -53.37
CA MET A 1 -42.27 -71.92 -52.13
C MET A 1 -41.14 -71.63 -51.12
N ALA A 2 -40.17 -72.49 -50.90
CA ALA A 2 -39.09 -72.28 -49.92
C ALA A 2 -38.14 -71.09 -50.25
N TRP A 3 -37.82 -70.82 -51.51
CA TRP A 3 -36.98 -69.73 -51.95
C TRP A 3 -37.60 -68.35 -51.69
N ALA A 4 -38.88 -68.18 -51.97
CA ALA A 4 -39.62 -66.93 -51.72
C ALA A 4 -39.73 -66.59 -50.20
N ARG A 5 -39.85 -67.66 -49.32
CA ARG A 5 -39.84 -67.49 -47.87
C ARG A 5 -38.48 -67.08 -47.31
N ARG A 6 -37.35 -67.57 -47.88
CA ARG A 6 -35.98 -67.17 -47.52
C ARG A 6 -35.70 -65.70 -47.92
N HIS A 7 -36.06 -65.28 -49.14
CA HIS A 7 -35.88 -63.92 -49.59
C HIS A 7 -36.70 -62.93 -48.76
N ARG A 8 -37.97 -63.24 -48.46
CA ARG A 8 -38.79 -62.36 -47.57
C ARG A 8 -38.25 -62.27 -46.16
N ARG A 9 -37.63 -63.31 -45.61
CA ARG A 9 -36.98 -63.24 -44.28
C ARG A 9 -35.71 -62.43 -44.32
N ARG A 10 -34.92 -62.50 -45.41
CA ARG A 10 -33.69 -61.71 -45.60
C ARG A 10 -34.03 -60.22 -45.73
N PHE A 11 -35.02 -59.89 -46.53
CA PHE A 11 -35.52 -58.51 -46.68
C PHE A 11 -36.07 -57.94 -45.39
N LYS A 12 -36.84 -58.72 -44.61
CA LYS A 12 -37.32 -58.29 -43.31
C LYS A 12 -36.21 -58.08 -42.31
N ARG A 13 -35.17 -58.91 -42.29
CA ARG A 13 -33.99 -58.74 -41.43
C ARG A 13 -33.17 -57.53 -41.83
N GLU A 14 -32.97 -57.31 -43.10
CA GLU A 14 -32.25 -56.15 -43.65
C GLU A 14 -32.99 -54.86 -43.26
N ALA A 15 -34.31 -54.80 -43.52
CA ALA A 15 -35.14 -53.67 -43.13
C ALA A 15 -35.19 -53.44 -41.61
N ALA A 16 -35.20 -54.52 -40.79
CA ALA A 16 -35.17 -54.40 -39.36
C ALA A 16 -33.81 -53.89 -38.85
N TYR A 17 -32.70 -54.34 -39.48
CA TYR A 17 -31.36 -53.88 -39.16
C TYR A 17 -31.15 -52.41 -39.51
N GLN A 18 -31.59 -52.01 -40.71
CA GLN A 18 -31.52 -50.60 -41.14
C GLN A 18 -32.40 -49.70 -40.27
N ARG A 19 -33.57 -50.20 -39.83
CA ARG A 19 -34.43 -49.44 -38.89
C ARG A 19 -33.80 -49.28 -37.52
N ALA A 20 -33.21 -50.39 -36.96
CA ALA A 20 -32.48 -50.34 -35.69
C ALA A 20 -31.29 -49.37 -35.72
N ALA A 21 -30.48 -49.44 -36.81
CA ALA A 21 -29.34 -48.54 -37.01
C ALA A 21 -29.75 -47.05 -37.15
N LYS A 22 -30.89 -46.79 -37.83
CA LYS A 22 -31.48 -45.44 -37.94
C LYS A 22 -31.97 -44.92 -36.59
N ASP A 23 -32.66 -45.77 -35.81
CA ASP A 23 -33.17 -45.40 -34.49
C ASP A 23 -32.01 -45.16 -33.48
N GLU A 24 -30.95 -45.99 -33.57
CA GLU A 24 -29.74 -45.83 -32.75
C GLU A 24 -29.02 -44.50 -33.11
N LEU A 25 -28.86 -44.20 -34.39
CA LEU A 25 -28.26 -42.94 -34.86
C LEU A 25 -29.08 -41.72 -34.41
N ALA A 26 -30.41 -41.79 -34.55
CA ALA A 26 -31.30 -40.71 -34.10
C ALA A 26 -31.16 -40.51 -32.59
N THR A 27 -31.10 -41.58 -31.80
CA THR A 27 -30.90 -41.51 -30.35
C THR A 27 -29.55 -40.86 -29.99
N ILE A 28 -28.50 -41.20 -30.72
CA ILE A 28 -27.17 -40.56 -30.52
C ILE A 28 -27.24 -39.06 -30.81
N LEU A 29 -27.80 -38.67 -31.94
CA LEU A 29 -27.91 -37.27 -32.36
C LEU A 29 -28.82 -36.44 -31.45
N ASP A 30 -29.86 -37.04 -30.87
CA ASP A 30 -30.76 -36.39 -29.92
C ASP A 30 -30.12 -36.15 -28.54
N ASN A 31 -29.08 -36.91 -28.18
CA ASN A 31 -28.33 -36.72 -26.92
C ASN A 31 -27.08 -35.80 -27.07
N VAL A 32 -26.82 -35.29 -28.26
CA VAL A 32 -25.75 -34.28 -28.49
C VAL A 32 -26.32 -32.91 -28.11
N ASP A 33 -25.59 -32.17 -27.27
CA ASP A 33 -25.95 -30.80 -26.87
C ASP A 33 -25.53 -29.76 -27.95
N ALA A 34 -25.97 -30.01 -29.16
CA ALA A 34 -25.81 -29.11 -30.31
C ALA A 34 -27.04 -29.26 -31.22
N CYS A 35 -27.41 -28.21 -31.89
CA CYS A 35 -28.42 -28.24 -32.94
C CYS A 35 -27.84 -28.91 -34.19
N ILE A 36 -28.39 -30.09 -34.53
CA ILE A 36 -27.97 -30.83 -35.73
C ILE A 36 -29.13 -30.88 -36.71
N TYR A 37 -28.88 -30.39 -37.93
CA TYR A 37 -29.90 -30.39 -38.96
C TYR A 37 -29.31 -30.75 -40.33
N ILE A 38 -30.17 -31.25 -41.22
CA ILE A 38 -29.81 -31.53 -42.60
C ILE A 38 -30.84 -30.81 -43.47
N LYS A 39 -30.35 -30.05 -44.46
CA LYS A 39 -31.20 -29.43 -45.49
C LYS A 39 -30.92 -30.03 -46.85
N SER A 40 -31.99 -30.21 -47.68
CA SER A 40 -31.88 -30.63 -49.08
C SER A 40 -31.17 -29.58 -49.94
N ALA A 41 -30.86 -29.94 -51.19
CA ALA A 41 -30.39 -29.01 -52.22
C ALA A 41 -31.41 -27.87 -52.49
N ASP A 42 -32.70 -28.05 -52.16
CA ASP A 42 -33.75 -27.03 -52.27
C ASP A 42 -33.93 -26.24 -50.96
N TYR A 43 -32.91 -26.22 -50.07
CA TYR A 43 -32.89 -25.50 -48.82
C TYR A 43 -33.97 -25.89 -47.80
N ARG A 44 -34.57 -27.09 -47.90
CA ARG A 44 -35.62 -27.55 -46.99
C ARG A 44 -35.04 -28.48 -45.92
N TYR A 45 -35.49 -28.33 -44.68
CA TYR A 45 -35.06 -29.19 -43.57
C TYR A 45 -35.52 -30.63 -43.80
N GLN A 46 -34.58 -31.56 -43.88
CA GLN A 46 -34.85 -33.02 -44.02
C GLN A 46 -34.67 -33.78 -42.71
N TYR A 47 -33.86 -33.26 -41.83
CA TYR A 47 -33.62 -33.82 -40.50
C TYR A 47 -33.34 -32.70 -39.53
N VAL A 48 -33.84 -32.86 -38.28
CA VAL A 48 -33.52 -32.03 -37.14
C VAL A 48 -33.45 -32.95 -35.92
N ASN A 49 -32.44 -32.71 -35.04
CA ASN A 49 -32.42 -33.41 -33.76
C ASN A 49 -33.31 -32.70 -32.72
N ARG A 50 -33.45 -33.32 -31.55
CA ARG A 50 -34.24 -32.78 -30.43
C ARG A 50 -33.80 -31.35 -30.07
N ARG A 51 -32.53 -31.05 -30.07
CA ARG A 51 -32.02 -29.73 -29.68
C ARG A 51 -32.48 -28.60 -30.62
N VAL A 52 -32.62 -28.87 -31.87
CA VAL A 52 -33.20 -27.87 -32.84
C VAL A 52 -34.65 -27.56 -32.47
N THR A 53 -35.44 -28.58 -32.09
CA THR A 53 -36.84 -28.37 -31.72
C THR A 53 -36.98 -27.58 -30.41
N GLU A 54 -36.08 -27.80 -29.48
CA GLU A 54 -36.00 -27.04 -28.22
C GLU A 54 -35.62 -25.58 -28.44
N VAL A 55 -34.58 -25.32 -29.27
CA VAL A 55 -34.08 -23.95 -29.53
C VAL A 55 -35.08 -23.14 -30.37
N LEU A 56 -35.77 -23.76 -31.34
CA LEU A 56 -36.80 -23.09 -32.14
C LEU A 56 -38.18 -23.03 -31.48
N ASP A 57 -38.37 -23.71 -30.37
CA ASP A 57 -39.65 -23.89 -29.69
C ASP A 57 -40.76 -24.34 -30.64
N ARG A 58 -40.41 -25.27 -31.56
CA ARG A 58 -41.32 -25.82 -32.57
C ARG A 58 -41.15 -27.33 -32.70
N PRO A 59 -42.26 -28.09 -32.85
CA PRO A 59 -42.19 -29.53 -33.07
C PRO A 59 -41.53 -29.86 -34.42
N ALA A 60 -40.84 -31.00 -34.47
CA ALA A 60 -40.10 -31.42 -35.67
C ALA A 60 -40.99 -31.49 -36.94
N GLU A 61 -42.26 -31.83 -36.80
CA GLU A 61 -43.23 -31.93 -37.92
C GLU A 61 -43.47 -30.56 -38.62
N VAL A 62 -43.29 -29.46 -37.85
CA VAL A 62 -43.45 -28.09 -38.40
C VAL A 62 -42.17 -27.64 -39.07
N ILE A 63 -41.02 -28.09 -38.58
CA ILE A 63 -39.70 -27.70 -39.10
C ILE A 63 -39.35 -28.49 -40.36
N LEU A 64 -39.64 -29.80 -40.35
CA LEU A 64 -39.35 -30.67 -41.50
C LEU A 64 -40.12 -30.26 -42.76
N GLY A 65 -39.41 -30.06 -43.86
CA GLY A 65 -39.95 -29.60 -45.14
C GLY A 65 -40.02 -28.09 -45.29
N SER A 66 -39.84 -27.30 -44.18
CA SER A 66 -39.80 -25.83 -44.24
C SER A 66 -38.43 -25.31 -44.70
N THR A 67 -38.42 -24.08 -45.21
CA THR A 67 -37.20 -23.29 -45.49
C THR A 67 -36.93 -22.32 -44.35
N ASP A 68 -35.74 -21.68 -44.32
CA ASP A 68 -35.41 -20.64 -43.32
C ASP A 68 -36.39 -19.47 -43.35
N ALA A 69 -36.83 -19.05 -44.55
CA ALA A 69 -37.79 -17.96 -44.70
C ALA A 69 -39.17 -18.23 -44.08
N GLU A 70 -39.55 -19.51 -43.89
CA GLU A 70 -40.77 -19.91 -43.22
C GLU A 70 -40.63 -20.05 -41.69
N LEU A 71 -39.39 -20.08 -41.19
CA LEU A 71 -39.06 -20.31 -39.78
C LEU A 71 -38.51 -19.10 -39.05
N PHE A 72 -37.81 -18.21 -39.79
CA PHE A 72 -37.11 -17.07 -39.23
C PHE A 72 -37.54 -15.76 -39.92
N ASP A 73 -37.21 -14.64 -39.32
CA ASP A 73 -37.39 -13.32 -39.90
C ASP A 73 -36.57 -13.16 -41.18
N ALA A 74 -37.00 -12.28 -42.07
CA ALA A 74 -36.42 -12.11 -43.39
C ALA A 74 -34.91 -11.77 -43.39
N SER A 75 -34.44 -11.02 -42.41
CA SER A 75 -33.01 -10.69 -42.27
C SER A 75 -32.18 -11.92 -41.91
N VAL A 76 -32.61 -12.68 -40.89
CA VAL A 76 -31.95 -13.91 -40.44
C VAL A 76 -31.96 -14.97 -41.55
N ALA A 77 -33.12 -15.15 -42.19
CA ALA A 77 -33.23 -16.10 -43.31
C ALA A 77 -32.30 -15.77 -44.47
N ALA A 78 -32.12 -14.48 -44.78
CA ALA A 78 -31.23 -14.05 -45.84
C ALA A 78 -29.75 -14.35 -45.51
N GLU A 79 -29.31 -14.12 -44.28
CA GLU A 79 -27.94 -14.45 -43.81
C GLU A 79 -27.69 -15.96 -43.90
N LEU A 80 -28.60 -16.76 -43.32
CA LEU A 80 -28.50 -18.22 -43.35
C LEU A 80 -28.40 -18.76 -44.78
N HIS A 81 -29.19 -18.17 -45.72
CA HIS A 81 -29.20 -18.57 -47.10
C HIS A 81 -27.87 -18.29 -47.83
N VAL A 82 -27.16 -17.20 -47.48
CA VAL A 82 -25.84 -16.90 -48.05
C VAL A 82 -24.86 -18.05 -47.75
N ASP A 83 -24.80 -18.48 -46.50
CA ASP A 83 -23.92 -19.56 -46.10
C ASP A 83 -24.36 -20.93 -46.66
N ASP A 84 -25.65 -21.21 -46.64
CA ASP A 84 -26.18 -22.45 -47.18
C ASP A 84 -25.87 -22.57 -48.68
N ARG A 85 -25.94 -21.47 -49.46
CA ARG A 85 -25.59 -21.42 -50.85
C ARG A 85 -24.11 -21.71 -51.08
N ARG A 86 -23.18 -21.16 -50.28
CA ARG A 86 -21.75 -21.49 -50.35
C ARG A 86 -21.49 -22.98 -50.16
N VAL A 87 -22.20 -23.61 -49.23
CA VAL A 87 -22.06 -25.05 -48.97
C VAL A 87 -22.66 -25.87 -50.12
N LEU A 88 -23.90 -25.57 -50.55
CA LEU A 88 -24.62 -26.40 -51.54
C LEU A 88 -24.13 -26.20 -52.97
N GLU A 89 -23.83 -24.94 -53.38
CA GLU A 89 -23.44 -24.64 -54.74
C GLU A 89 -21.92 -24.69 -54.96
N GLN A 90 -21.13 -24.22 -53.97
CA GLN A 90 -19.66 -24.15 -54.12
C GLN A 90 -18.93 -25.31 -53.41
N GLY A 91 -19.64 -26.06 -52.59
CA GLY A 91 -19.09 -27.22 -51.87
C GLY A 91 -18.11 -26.84 -50.74
N GLU A 92 -18.19 -25.63 -50.26
CA GLU A 92 -17.33 -25.12 -49.18
C GLU A 92 -17.82 -25.59 -47.81
N LYS A 93 -16.86 -25.80 -46.93
CA LYS A 93 -17.15 -25.89 -45.49
C LYS A 93 -17.25 -24.47 -44.94
N VAL A 94 -18.35 -24.12 -44.29
CA VAL A 94 -18.54 -22.84 -43.62
C VAL A 94 -18.42 -23.03 -42.12
N VAL A 95 -17.66 -22.16 -41.45
CA VAL A 95 -17.56 -22.06 -39.98
C VAL A 95 -17.83 -20.58 -39.67
N ALA A 96 -18.87 -20.32 -38.89
CA ALA A 96 -19.29 -18.96 -38.54
C ALA A 96 -19.71 -18.92 -37.06
N GLU A 97 -19.41 -17.81 -36.39
CA GLU A 97 -20.06 -17.45 -35.12
C GLU A 97 -21.27 -16.58 -35.44
N GLU A 98 -22.42 -16.95 -34.95
CA GLU A 98 -23.70 -16.32 -35.19
C GLU A 98 -24.42 -16.01 -33.89
N GLU A 99 -25.09 -14.86 -33.81
CA GLU A 99 -25.99 -14.57 -32.70
C GLU A 99 -27.41 -15.04 -33.07
N ARG A 100 -28.00 -15.88 -32.22
CA ARG A 100 -29.33 -16.44 -32.42
C ARG A 100 -30.19 -16.36 -31.18
N PHE A 101 -31.52 -16.31 -31.40
CA PHE A 101 -32.49 -16.38 -30.33
C PHE A 101 -32.52 -17.79 -29.69
N LEU A 102 -32.45 -17.83 -28.38
CA LEU A 102 -32.52 -19.03 -27.57
C LEU A 102 -33.95 -19.19 -26.99
N GLY A 103 -34.74 -20.06 -27.61
CA GLY A 103 -36.07 -20.46 -27.07
C GLY A 103 -37.10 -19.35 -27.01
N ALA A 104 -38.13 -19.56 -26.15
CA ALA A 104 -39.26 -18.64 -25.98
C ALA A 104 -38.96 -17.33 -25.26
N ASP A 105 -37.76 -17.19 -24.69
CA ASP A 105 -37.35 -16.02 -23.88
C ASP A 105 -36.75 -14.86 -24.67
N ASP A 106 -36.72 -14.92 -26.00
CA ASP A 106 -36.16 -13.90 -26.91
C ASP A 106 -34.70 -13.51 -26.56
N ARG A 107 -33.93 -14.40 -25.92
CA ARG A 107 -32.53 -14.19 -25.61
C ARG A 107 -31.66 -14.48 -26.82
N LEU A 108 -30.87 -13.48 -27.23
CA LEU A 108 -29.77 -13.66 -28.19
C LEU A 108 -28.61 -14.39 -27.51
N GLY A 109 -28.17 -15.50 -28.09
CA GLY A 109 -26.99 -16.24 -27.64
C GLY A 109 -26.01 -16.51 -28.79
N PRO A 110 -24.70 -16.58 -28.51
CA PRO A 110 -23.68 -16.88 -29.50
C PRO A 110 -23.65 -18.38 -29.81
N PHE A 111 -23.74 -18.71 -31.10
CA PHE A 111 -23.59 -20.06 -31.65
C PHE A 111 -22.38 -20.16 -32.54
N LEU A 112 -21.61 -21.22 -32.37
CA LEU A 112 -20.61 -21.65 -33.34
C LEU A 112 -21.28 -22.63 -34.30
N THR A 113 -21.50 -22.21 -35.55
CA THR A 113 -22.13 -23.02 -36.59
C THR A 113 -21.12 -23.53 -37.60
N VAL A 114 -21.17 -24.83 -37.83
CA VAL A 114 -20.36 -25.53 -38.85
C VAL A 114 -21.32 -26.13 -39.85
N LYS A 115 -21.22 -25.75 -41.14
CA LYS A 115 -22.03 -26.30 -42.24
C LYS A 115 -21.12 -27.06 -43.19
N LEU A 116 -21.53 -28.28 -43.56
CA LEU A 116 -20.77 -29.20 -44.42
C LEU A 116 -21.63 -29.74 -45.57
N PRO A 117 -21.07 -29.89 -46.81
CA PRO A 117 -21.79 -30.53 -47.87
C PRO A 117 -21.84 -32.04 -47.69
N LEU A 118 -23.01 -32.61 -47.83
CA LEU A 118 -23.22 -34.08 -47.90
C LEU A 118 -23.24 -34.52 -49.34
N ARG A 119 -22.34 -35.43 -49.73
CA ARG A 119 -22.16 -35.91 -51.10
C ARG A 119 -22.64 -37.35 -51.23
N ASP A 120 -23.19 -37.66 -52.39
CA ASP A 120 -23.48 -39.06 -52.75
C ASP A 120 -22.25 -39.87 -53.13
N ALA A 121 -22.42 -41.14 -53.50
CA ALA A 121 -21.35 -42.01 -53.95
C ALA A 121 -20.60 -41.55 -55.22
N ASN A 122 -21.21 -40.62 -55.99
CA ASN A 122 -20.63 -40.05 -57.19
C ASN A 122 -19.97 -38.68 -56.95
N GLY A 123 -19.98 -38.22 -55.69
CA GLY A 123 -19.37 -36.93 -55.28
C GLY A 123 -20.31 -35.73 -55.49
N VAL A 124 -21.56 -35.91 -55.92
CA VAL A 124 -22.55 -34.83 -56.09
C VAL A 124 -23.12 -34.41 -54.75
N ILE A 125 -23.20 -33.10 -54.52
CA ILE A 125 -23.78 -32.54 -53.28
C ILE A 125 -25.29 -32.74 -53.32
N GLN A 126 -25.83 -33.48 -52.37
CA GLN A 126 -27.26 -33.75 -52.23
C GLN A 126 -27.94 -32.98 -51.09
N ALA A 127 -27.16 -32.58 -50.11
CA ALA A 127 -27.65 -31.91 -48.90
C ALA A 127 -26.52 -31.16 -48.21
N LEU A 128 -26.85 -30.34 -47.25
CA LEU A 128 -25.91 -29.82 -46.25
C LEU A 128 -26.25 -30.39 -44.86
N CYS A 129 -25.24 -30.58 -44.05
CA CYS A 129 -25.37 -30.82 -42.64
C CYS A 129 -24.88 -29.59 -41.86
N GLY A 130 -25.71 -29.05 -41.02
CA GLY A 130 -25.36 -27.97 -40.09
C GLY A 130 -25.29 -28.48 -38.63
N ILE A 131 -24.28 -28.03 -37.92
CA ILE A 131 -24.08 -28.27 -36.51
C ILE A 131 -23.88 -26.91 -35.85
N SER A 132 -24.80 -26.49 -34.97
CA SER A 132 -24.71 -25.21 -34.27
C SER A 132 -24.63 -25.51 -32.74
N THR A 133 -23.52 -25.11 -32.15
CA THR A 133 -23.25 -25.32 -30.70
C THR A 133 -23.38 -23.98 -29.99
N ASP A 134 -24.14 -23.95 -28.90
CA ASP A 134 -24.19 -22.79 -28.00
C ASP A 134 -22.83 -22.63 -27.31
N ILE A 135 -22.22 -21.47 -27.45
CA ILE A 135 -20.91 -21.15 -26.89
C ILE A 135 -21.00 -20.09 -25.77
N SER A 136 -22.18 -19.82 -25.22
CA SER A 136 -22.40 -18.84 -24.16
C SER A 136 -21.55 -19.15 -22.93
N GLU A 137 -21.63 -20.37 -22.42
CA GLU A 137 -20.85 -20.80 -21.25
C GLU A 137 -19.32 -20.73 -21.52
N PHE A 138 -18.91 -21.10 -22.72
CA PHE A 138 -17.49 -21.02 -23.09
C PHE A 138 -17.00 -19.56 -23.16
N ARG A 139 -17.81 -18.64 -23.71
CA ARG A 139 -17.49 -17.20 -23.72
C ARG A 139 -17.45 -16.63 -22.30
N ASP A 140 -18.40 -16.96 -21.45
CA ASP A 140 -18.46 -16.53 -20.05
C ASP A 140 -17.22 -17.00 -19.25
N ILE A 141 -16.82 -18.26 -19.46
CA ILE A 141 -15.62 -18.82 -18.87
C ILE A 141 -14.37 -18.09 -19.37
N GLN A 142 -14.29 -17.83 -20.67
CA GLN A 142 -13.16 -17.11 -21.28
C GLN A 142 -13.08 -15.67 -20.75
N GLU A 143 -14.19 -14.97 -20.71
CA GLU A 143 -14.26 -13.60 -20.17
C GLU A 143 -13.91 -13.56 -18.68
N SER A 144 -14.46 -14.49 -17.89
CA SER A 144 -14.13 -14.62 -16.46
C SER A 144 -12.63 -14.89 -16.25
N LYS A 145 -12.07 -15.80 -17.05
CA LYS A 145 -10.63 -16.09 -17.03
C LYS A 145 -9.80 -14.88 -17.41
N TYR A 146 -10.21 -14.12 -18.42
CA TYR A 146 -9.53 -12.89 -18.81
C TYR A 146 -9.57 -11.86 -17.70
N ARG A 147 -10.75 -11.64 -17.07
CA ARG A 147 -10.92 -10.71 -15.95
C ARG A 147 -10.06 -11.13 -14.75
N LEU A 148 -10.08 -12.38 -14.35
CA LEU A 148 -9.26 -12.88 -13.25
C LEU A 148 -7.75 -12.79 -13.53
N THR A 149 -7.34 -12.88 -14.80
CA THR A 149 -5.91 -12.82 -15.17
C THR A 149 -5.37 -11.39 -15.19
N PHE A 150 -6.19 -10.40 -15.57
CA PHE A 150 -5.74 -9.05 -15.88
C PHE A 150 -6.35 -7.94 -15.01
N TYR A 151 -7.36 -8.25 -14.20
CA TYR A 151 -8.06 -7.26 -13.36
C TYR A 151 -8.04 -7.68 -11.88
N ASP A 152 -8.09 -6.70 -10.98
CA ASP A 152 -8.23 -6.89 -9.54
C ASP A 152 -9.69 -7.27 -9.20
N PRO A 153 -9.95 -8.39 -8.52
CA PRO A 153 -11.31 -8.85 -8.27
C PRO A 153 -12.10 -7.98 -7.29
N LEU A 154 -11.45 -7.17 -6.47
CA LEU A 154 -12.10 -6.30 -5.50
C LEU A 154 -12.59 -5.00 -6.14
N THR A 155 -11.75 -4.36 -6.95
CA THR A 155 -11.97 -3.01 -7.48
C THR A 155 -12.38 -3.00 -8.95
N GLY A 156 -12.10 -4.06 -9.70
CA GLY A 156 -12.33 -4.11 -11.15
C GLY A 156 -11.26 -3.39 -11.97
N LEU A 157 -10.30 -2.73 -11.34
CA LEU A 157 -9.19 -2.05 -12.03
C LEU A 157 -8.19 -3.05 -12.63
N PRO A 158 -7.41 -2.68 -13.63
CA PRO A 158 -6.22 -3.39 -14.07
C PRO A 158 -5.37 -3.86 -12.89
N ASN A 159 -4.95 -5.12 -12.92
CA ASN A 159 -4.05 -5.65 -11.91
C ASN A 159 -2.58 -5.40 -12.29
N ARG A 160 -1.65 -5.85 -11.44
CA ARG A 160 -0.21 -5.74 -11.66
C ARG A 160 0.23 -6.23 -13.05
N ARG A 161 -0.34 -7.34 -13.52
CA ARG A 161 0.06 -7.94 -14.79
C ARG A 161 -0.30 -7.06 -15.99
N LEU A 162 -1.52 -6.55 -16.02
CA LEU A 162 -1.98 -5.66 -17.08
C LEU A 162 -1.27 -4.30 -17.05
N LEU A 163 -0.98 -3.77 -15.84
CA LEU A 163 -0.18 -2.56 -15.71
C LEU A 163 1.22 -2.74 -16.31
N PHE A 164 1.92 -3.84 -16.02
CA PHE A 164 3.27 -4.09 -16.52
C PHE A 164 3.29 -4.21 -18.05
N ASP A 165 2.31 -4.90 -18.62
CA ASP A 165 2.15 -4.99 -20.09
C ASP A 165 1.97 -3.61 -20.73
N ARG A 166 1.07 -2.79 -20.19
CA ARG A 166 0.84 -1.42 -20.66
C ARG A 166 2.05 -0.51 -20.45
N LEU A 167 2.72 -0.59 -19.30
CA LEU A 167 3.93 0.18 -19.00
C LEU A 167 5.06 -0.17 -19.98
N GLU A 168 5.22 -1.44 -20.34
CA GLU A 168 6.20 -1.87 -21.36
C GLU A 168 5.89 -1.25 -22.74
N MET A 169 4.61 -1.21 -23.13
CA MET A 169 4.19 -0.54 -24.38
C MET A 169 4.49 0.96 -24.35
N VAL A 170 4.20 1.65 -23.24
CA VAL A 170 4.46 3.09 -23.09
C VAL A 170 5.96 3.37 -23.09
N VAL A 171 6.79 2.62 -22.34
CA VAL A 171 8.25 2.75 -22.34
C VAL A 171 8.84 2.56 -23.73
N ARG A 172 8.34 1.59 -24.51
CA ARG A 172 8.74 1.41 -25.91
C ARG A 172 8.26 2.57 -26.81
N GLY A 173 7.07 3.11 -26.53
CA GLY A 173 6.48 4.24 -27.25
C GLY A 173 7.28 5.53 -27.06
N THR A 174 7.73 5.85 -25.83
CA THR A 174 8.50 7.04 -25.53
C THR A 174 9.87 7.07 -26.25
N ARG A 175 10.44 5.91 -26.60
CA ARG A 175 11.67 5.84 -27.42
C ARG A 175 11.50 6.36 -28.83
N ARG A 176 10.28 6.30 -29.39
CA ARG A 176 9.98 6.71 -30.77
C ARG A 176 9.44 8.13 -30.85
N SER A 177 8.63 8.51 -29.84
CA SER A 177 7.91 9.78 -29.82
C SER A 177 8.68 10.91 -29.15
N GLU A 178 9.72 10.58 -28.36
CA GLU A 178 10.46 11.52 -27.49
C GLU A 178 9.57 12.22 -26.47
N ARG A 179 8.29 11.82 -26.35
CA ARG A 179 7.34 12.42 -25.44
C ARG A 179 7.46 11.81 -24.04
N TYR A 180 7.26 12.65 -23.04
CA TYR A 180 7.28 12.23 -21.64
C TYR A 180 6.06 11.41 -21.27
N ALA A 181 6.27 10.44 -20.39
CA ALA A 181 5.24 9.71 -19.65
C ALA A 181 5.54 9.82 -18.15
N ALA A 182 4.51 9.62 -17.32
CA ALA A 182 4.61 9.61 -15.87
C ALA A 182 4.06 8.31 -15.28
N LEU A 183 4.69 7.85 -14.21
CA LEU A 183 4.17 6.79 -13.35
C LEU A 183 3.98 7.37 -11.94
N LEU A 184 2.75 7.30 -11.45
CA LEU A 184 2.37 7.75 -10.11
C LEU A 184 2.08 6.52 -9.26
N PHE A 185 2.85 6.30 -8.22
CA PHE A 185 2.60 5.27 -7.23
C PHE A 185 1.82 5.88 -6.06
N ILE A 186 0.67 5.35 -5.74
CA ILE A 186 -0.31 5.90 -4.78
C ILE A 186 -0.54 4.86 -3.69
N ASP A 187 -0.44 5.27 -2.43
CA ASP A 187 -0.66 4.41 -1.29
C ASP A 187 -1.53 5.16 -0.25
N LEU A 188 -2.53 4.47 0.29
CA LEU A 188 -3.42 5.06 1.28
C LEU A 188 -2.74 5.09 2.65
N ASP A 189 -2.61 6.29 3.21
CA ASP A 189 -1.98 6.46 4.51
C ASP A 189 -2.80 5.75 5.61
N ASP A 190 -2.12 5.05 6.50
CA ASP A 190 -2.70 4.36 7.66
C ASP A 190 -3.84 3.38 7.36
N PHE A 191 -3.96 2.86 6.13
CA PHE A 191 -5.01 1.92 5.74
C PHE A 191 -5.05 0.66 6.63
N LYS A 192 -3.90 0.21 7.13
CA LYS A 192 -3.82 -0.89 8.08
C LYS A 192 -4.59 -0.60 9.37
N VAL A 193 -4.50 0.64 9.90
CA VAL A 193 -5.24 1.07 11.09
C VAL A 193 -6.74 1.04 10.85
N ILE A 194 -7.19 1.41 9.65
CA ILE A 194 -8.60 1.33 9.25
C ILE A 194 -9.08 -0.13 9.29
N ASN A 195 -8.30 -1.07 8.74
CA ASN A 195 -8.64 -2.50 8.78
C ASN A 195 -8.66 -3.07 10.20
N GLU A 196 -7.69 -2.70 11.05
CA GLU A 196 -7.60 -3.18 12.43
C GLU A 196 -8.71 -2.61 13.32
N THR A 197 -9.10 -1.36 13.11
CA THR A 197 -10.11 -0.69 13.95
C THR A 197 -11.54 -0.90 13.47
N GLN A 198 -11.76 -0.98 12.15
CA GLN A 198 -13.11 -0.99 11.54
C GLN A 198 -13.45 -2.29 10.81
N GLY A 199 -12.49 -3.21 10.72
CA GLY A 199 -12.65 -4.52 10.08
C GLY A 199 -12.47 -4.51 8.55
N LEU A 200 -12.06 -5.67 8.02
CA LEU A 200 -11.72 -5.87 6.60
C LEU A 200 -12.83 -5.47 5.62
N GLN A 201 -14.11 -5.75 5.97
CA GLN A 201 -15.24 -5.39 5.08
C GLN A 201 -15.37 -3.88 4.85
N ARG A 202 -14.96 -3.07 5.82
CA ARG A 202 -14.99 -1.61 5.69
C ARG A 202 -13.81 -1.11 4.87
N GLY A 203 -12.62 -1.69 5.06
CA GLY A 203 -11.48 -1.47 4.20
C GLY A 203 -11.77 -1.80 2.73
N ASP A 204 -12.40 -2.95 2.46
CA ASP A 204 -12.80 -3.34 1.11
C ASP A 204 -13.78 -2.34 0.46
N ARG A 205 -14.73 -1.82 1.23
CA ARG A 205 -15.67 -0.77 0.75
C ARG A 205 -14.96 0.53 0.46
N LEU A 206 -13.99 0.91 1.30
CA LEU A 206 -13.16 2.08 1.07
C LEU A 206 -12.36 1.94 -0.21
N LEU A 207 -11.67 0.82 -0.40
CA LEU A 207 -10.88 0.55 -1.60
C LEU A 207 -11.71 0.62 -2.89
N ARG A 208 -12.94 0.08 -2.89
CA ARG A 208 -13.84 0.19 -4.05
C ARG A 208 -14.23 1.63 -4.34
N ARG A 209 -14.49 2.43 -3.31
CA ARG A 209 -14.85 3.85 -3.49
C ARG A 209 -13.65 4.67 -3.97
N VAL A 210 -12.49 4.47 -3.37
CA VAL A 210 -11.26 5.12 -3.83
C VAL A 210 -10.98 4.76 -5.29
N ALA A 211 -11.06 3.48 -5.65
CA ALA A 211 -10.88 3.03 -7.03
C ALA A 211 -11.84 3.75 -8.01
N HIS A 212 -13.12 3.81 -7.68
CA HIS A 212 -14.13 4.48 -8.50
C HIS A 212 -13.88 5.99 -8.62
N SER A 213 -13.57 6.65 -7.51
CA SER A 213 -13.27 8.09 -7.47
C SER A 213 -12.00 8.45 -8.27
N LEU A 214 -10.99 7.60 -8.21
CA LEU A 214 -9.77 7.74 -9.00
C LEU A 214 -10.06 7.51 -10.50
N GLU A 215 -10.87 6.50 -10.85
CA GLU A 215 -11.23 6.18 -12.23
C GLU A 215 -12.00 7.33 -12.90
N GLU A 216 -12.90 8.01 -12.20
CA GLU A 216 -13.60 9.20 -12.71
C GLU A 216 -12.67 10.41 -12.95
N THR A 217 -11.50 10.42 -12.34
CA THR A 217 -10.55 11.55 -12.42
C THR A 217 -9.55 11.39 -13.56
N VAL A 218 -9.29 10.16 -13.99
CA VAL A 218 -8.30 9.82 -15.02
C VAL A 218 -8.93 9.75 -16.41
N ARG A 219 -8.12 9.99 -17.43
CA ARG A 219 -8.57 9.88 -18.83
C ARG A 219 -8.65 8.42 -19.25
N GLU A 220 -9.53 8.11 -20.20
CA GLU A 220 -9.66 6.78 -20.78
C GLU A 220 -8.34 6.25 -21.39
N SER A 221 -7.49 7.18 -21.89
CA SER A 221 -6.17 6.86 -22.41
C SER A 221 -5.16 6.42 -21.34
N ASP A 222 -5.31 6.84 -20.10
CA ASP A 222 -4.39 6.54 -19.00
C ASP A 222 -4.70 5.17 -18.40
N THR A 223 -3.78 4.61 -17.65
CA THR A 223 -4.00 3.33 -17.00
C THR A 223 -3.92 3.48 -15.48
N LEU A 224 -5.08 3.38 -14.84
CA LEU A 224 -5.16 3.21 -13.40
C LEU A 224 -5.18 1.72 -13.06
N ALA A 225 -4.34 1.28 -12.14
CA ALA A 225 -4.21 -0.11 -11.71
C ALA A 225 -4.15 -0.23 -10.19
N ARG A 226 -4.54 -1.40 -9.66
CA ARG A 226 -4.31 -1.75 -8.26
C ARG A 226 -3.33 -2.92 -8.17
N LEU A 227 -2.25 -2.75 -7.38
CA LEU A 227 -1.19 -3.77 -7.24
C LEU A 227 -1.49 -4.78 -6.13
N GLY A 228 -2.25 -4.38 -5.14
CA GLY A 228 -2.63 -5.18 -3.97
C GLY A 228 -2.81 -4.28 -2.74
N ALA A 229 -3.32 -4.82 -1.63
CA ALA A 229 -3.58 -4.06 -0.40
C ALA A 229 -4.18 -2.67 -0.67
N ASP A 230 -3.45 -1.61 -0.37
CA ASP A 230 -3.79 -0.19 -0.48
C ASP A 230 -3.02 0.54 -1.59
N GLU A 231 -2.28 -0.21 -2.43
CA GLU A 231 -1.41 0.33 -3.48
C GLU A 231 -2.15 0.46 -4.82
N PHE A 232 -2.18 1.69 -5.35
CA PHE A 232 -2.66 2.01 -6.69
C PHE A 232 -1.52 2.59 -7.53
N VAL A 233 -1.60 2.42 -8.83
CA VAL A 233 -0.63 3.01 -9.77
C VAL A 233 -1.37 3.63 -10.95
N LEU A 234 -1.02 4.87 -11.26
CA LEU A 234 -1.49 5.56 -12.45
C LEU A 234 -0.35 5.74 -13.44
N LEU A 235 -0.55 5.25 -14.65
CA LEU A 235 0.35 5.45 -15.79
C LEU A 235 -0.27 6.49 -16.74
N ILE A 236 0.38 7.62 -16.88
CA ILE A 236 0.00 8.71 -17.78
C ILE A 236 0.95 8.71 -18.97
N HIS A 237 0.42 8.66 -20.15
CA HIS A 237 1.24 8.76 -21.35
C HIS A 237 0.96 10.08 -22.08
N ASP A 238 1.90 10.47 -22.97
CA ASP A 238 1.77 11.62 -23.84
C ASP A 238 1.67 12.97 -23.11
N LEU A 239 2.64 13.24 -22.22
CA LEU A 239 2.74 14.51 -21.47
C LEU A 239 3.47 15.63 -22.25
N GLY A 240 3.80 15.41 -23.53
CA GLY A 240 4.52 16.38 -24.36
C GLY A 240 6.04 16.15 -24.41
N LEU A 241 6.74 17.08 -25.05
CA LEU A 241 8.19 17.00 -25.28
C LEU A 241 9.02 17.77 -24.22
N ASP A 242 8.37 18.63 -23.47
CA ASP A 242 8.99 19.51 -22.48
C ASP A 242 8.84 18.91 -21.09
N VAL A 243 9.96 18.74 -20.36
CA VAL A 243 10.00 18.09 -19.06
C VAL A 243 9.28 18.91 -17.98
N GLU A 244 9.37 20.25 -18.01
CA GLU A 244 8.74 21.10 -16.98
C GLU A 244 7.23 21.09 -17.14
N ARG A 245 6.74 21.13 -18.40
CA ARG A 245 5.30 21.01 -18.70
C ARG A 245 4.77 19.62 -18.35
N ALA A 246 5.55 18.57 -18.61
CA ALA A 246 5.20 17.20 -18.24
C ALA A 246 5.12 17.04 -16.72
N ALA A 247 6.09 17.60 -15.97
CA ALA A 247 6.08 17.60 -14.52
C ALA A 247 4.85 18.33 -13.97
N HIS A 248 4.56 19.53 -14.44
CA HIS A 248 3.37 20.29 -14.04
C HIS A 248 2.06 19.57 -14.37
N ALA A 249 2.00 18.86 -15.50
CA ALA A 249 0.82 18.08 -15.85
C ALA A 249 0.61 16.89 -14.91
N ALA A 250 1.68 16.16 -14.57
CA ALA A 250 1.66 15.06 -13.62
C ALA A 250 1.32 15.53 -12.19
N GLU A 251 1.89 16.66 -11.76
CA GLU A 251 1.60 17.31 -10.47
C GLU A 251 0.12 17.64 -10.31
N ARG A 252 -0.47 18.33 -11.28
CA ARG A 252 -1.92 18.65 -11.26
C ARG A 252 -2.82 17.43 -11.22
N VAL A 253 -2.41 16.32 -11.85
CA VAL A 253 -3.16 15.06 -11.73
C VAL A 253 -3.03 14.53 -10.31
N ALA A 254 -1.83 14.47 -9.75
CA ALA A 254 -1.59 14.00 -8.40
C ALA A 254 -2.37 14.81 -7.34
N GLU A 255 -2.39 16.15 -7.45
CA GLU A 255 -3.19 17.04 -6.59
C GLU A 255 -4.68 16.69 -6.63
N LYS A 256 -5.23 16.50 -7.84
CA LYS A 256 -6.63 16.09 -8.00
C LYS A 256 -6.90 14.73 -7.35
N LEU A 257 -5.98 13.77 -7.51
CA LEU A 257 -6.13 12.45 -6.90
C LEU A 257 -6.13 12.53 -5.37
N LEU A 258 -5.24 13.32 -4.76
CA LEU A 258 -5.23 13.55 -3.31
C LEU A 258 -6.56 14.11 -2.81
N VAL A 259 -7.11 15.13 -3.51
CA VAL A 259 -8.41 15.72 -3.18
C VAL A 259 -9.55 14.72 -3.31
N GLN A 260 -9.54 13.90 -4.37
CA GLN A 260 -10.57 12.89 -4.60
C GLN A 260 -10.51 11.76 -3.57
N ILE A 261 -9.32 11.30 -3.18
CA ILE A 261 -9.15 10.31 -2.12
C ILE A 261 -9.68 10.86 -0.79
N ALA A 262 -9.33 12.08 -0.44
CA ALA A 262 -9.83 12.74 0.77
C ALA A 262 -11.37 12.89 0.76
N SER A 263 -11.98 13.10 -0.40
CA SER A 263 -13.44 13.21 -0.55
C SER A 263 -14.18 11.87 -0.60
N ALA A 264 -13.49 10.76 -0.84
CA ALA A 264 -14.07 9.40 -0.89
C ALA A 264 -14.60 8.90 0.47
N GLN A 265 -14.75 9.79 1.45
CA GLN A 265 -15.30 9.52 2.78
C GLN A 265 -16.78 9.11 2.73
N SER A 266 -17.20 8.40 3.77
CA SER A 266 -18.53 7.81 3.91
C SER A 266 -19.63 8.86 4.16
N ASP A 267 -20.77 8.68 3.47
CA ASP A 267 -22.07 9.29 3.85
C ASP A 267 -22.62 8.74 5.19
N ASP A 268 -21.99 7.71 5.73
CA ASP A 268 -22.39 7.09 6.99
C ASP A 268 -21.71 7.83 8.15
N ASN A 269 -22.48 8.63 8.83
CA ASN A 269 -22.14 9.59 9.90
C ASN A 269 -21.58 8.95 11.19
N THR A 270 -20.95 7.78 11.11
CA THR A 270 -20.31 7.09 12.21
C THR A 270 -18.79 7.22 12.13
N LEU A 271 -18.26 8.29 12.73
CA LEU A 271 -16.85 8.63 12.94
C LEU A 271 -16.00 8.68 11.63
N PRO A 272 -15.77 9.87 11.07
CA PRO A 272 -14.93 10.05 9.91
C PRO A 272 -13.45 9.98 10.32
N LEU A 273 -12.79 8.86 10.06
CA LEU A 273 -11.33 8.89 9.97
C LEU A 273 -10.98 9.54 8.63
N PRO A 274 -10.20 10.62 8.63
CA PRO A 274 -9.74 11.22 7.39
C PRO A 274 -8.89 10.21 6.61
N VAL A 275 -9.27 9.97 5.35
CA VAL A 275 -8.50 9.13 4.43
C VAL A 275 -7.57 10.05 3.66
N SER A 276 -6.28 9.80 3.73
CA SER A 276 -5.28 10.48 2.92
C SER A 276 -4.44 9.48 2.13
N ALA A 277 -3.63 9.97 1.24
CA ALA A 277 -2.72 9.14 0.46
C ALA A 277 -1.37 9.84 0.25
N SER A 278 -0.35 9.05 0.08
CA SER A 278 0.97 9.49 -0.37
C SER A 278 1.18 9.11 -1.82
N ILE A 279 1.81 9.99 -2.62
CA ILE A 279 2.04 9.77 -4.06
C ILE A 279 3.50 9.94 -4.40
N GLY A 280 4.11 8.91 -5.01
CA GLY A 280 5.44 9.00 -5.62
C GLY A 280 5.34 9.11 -7.13
N ILE A 281 6.04 10.06 -7.74
CA ILE A 281 5.96 10.39 -9.15
C ILE A 281 7.32 10.22 -9.82
N THR A 282 7.37 9.50 -10.94
CA THR A 282 8.52 9.49 -11.83
C THR A 282 8.14 9.87 -13.24
N LEU A 283 8.98 10.63 -13.91
CA LEU A 283 8.88 10.97 -15.31
C LEU A 283 9.92 10.21 -16.12
N PHE A 284 9.55 9.76 -17.30
CA PHE A 284 10.48 9.08 -18.20
C PHE A 284 10.18 9.37 -19.67
N ALA A 285 11.25 9.47 -20.46
CA ALA A 285 11.23 9.65 -21.92
C ALA A 285 12.45 8.98 -22.54
N ASN A 286 12.54 8.94 -23.87
CA ASN A 286 13.75 8.59 -24.64
C ASN A 286 14.44 7.27 -24.26
N GLY A 287 13.72 6.29 -23.70
CA GLY A 287 14.30 5.03 -23.28
C GLY A 287 15.23 5.12 -22.07
N GLN A 288 15.17 6.19 -21.32
CA GLN A 288 15.95 6.37 -20.07
C GLN A 288 15.54 5.42 -18.96
N ALA A 289 14.29 4.94 -18.98
CA ALA A 289 13.80 3.96 -18.01
C ALA A 289 13.48 2.62 -18.69
N ASN A 290 13.70 1.54 -17.97
CA ASN A 290 13.00 0.27 -18.17
C ASN A 290 11.84 0.16 -17.18
N VAL A 291 10.98 -0.82 -17.36
CA VAL A 291 9.78 -1.04 -16.51
C VAL A 291 10.13 -1.08 -15.02
N ASP A 292 11.13 -1.90 -14.67
CA ASP A 292 11.55 -2.06 -13.27
C ASP A 292 12.18 -0.78 -12.70
N GLY A 293 12.89 -0.03 -13.54
CA GLY A 293 13.45 1.27 -13.19
C GLY A 293 12.38 2.31 -12.87
N ALA A 294 11.37 2.45 -13.73
CA ALA A 294 10.26 3.38 -13.51
C ALA A 294 9.47 3.03 -12.25
N MET A 295 9.15 1.74 -12.04
CA MET A 295 8.48 1.28 -10.83
C MET A 295 9.28 1.58 -9.57
N ARG A 296 10.58 1.30 -9.58
CA ARG A 296 11.46 1.55 -8.43
C ARG A 296 11.59 3.04 -8.11
N GLN A 297 11.72 3.87 -9.14
CA GLN A 297 11.80 5.32 -8.96
C GLN A 297 10.54 5.90 -8.34
N ALA A 298 9.36 5.47 -8.83
CA ALA A 298 8.08 5.90 -8.26
C ALA A 298 7.90 5.43 -6.81
N ASP A 299 8.33 4.20 -6.49
CA ASP A 299 8.29 3.67 -5.12
C ASP A 299 9.21 4.45 -4.17
N ILE A 300 10.46 4.78 -4.59
CA ILE A 300 11.37 5.62 -3.80
C ILE A 300 10.73 6.99 -3.50
N ALA A 301 10.15 7.62 -4.51
CA ALA A 301 9.46 8.89 -4.33
C ALA A 301 8.25 8.77 -3.37
N LEU A 302 7.51 7.65 -3.43
CA LEU A 302 6.44 7.36 -2.49
C LEU A 302 6.94 7.24 -1.05
N GLN A 303 8.04 6.52 -0.82
CA GLN A 303 8.64 6.40 0.51
C GLN A 303 9.03 7.77 1.10
N GLN A 304 9.46 8.69 0.25
CA GLN A 304 9.78 10.05 0.69
C GLN A 304 8.52 10.89 0.98
N ALA A 305 7.44 10.70 0.22
CA ALA A 305 6.17 11.33 0.53
C ALA A 305 5.65 10.86 1.91
N LYS A 306 5.75 9.56 2.20
CA LYS A 306 5.41 9.00 3.52
C LYS A 306 6.31 9.54 4.64
N ALA A 307 7.62 9.62 4.41
CA ALA A 307 8.58 10.13 5.39
C ALA A 307 8.39 11.64 5.68
N ALA A 308 7.80 12.39 4.75
CA ALA A 308 7.45 13.80 4.94
C ALA A 308 6.14 14.03 5.71
N GLY A 309 5.55 12.98 6.30
CA GLY A 309 4.33 13.07 7.09
C GLY A 309 3.07 12.58 6.38
N GLY A 310 3.18 11.99 5.19
CA GLY A 310 2.02 11.52 4.40
C GLY A 310 1.22 12.66 3.76
N ASN A 311 0.04 12.32 3.19
CA ASN A 311 -0.89 13.25 2.54
C ASN A 311 -0.21 14.23 1.57
N THR A 312 0.75 13.77 0.80
CA THR A 312 1.56 14.60 -0.08
C THR A 312 2.08 13.82 -1.28
N MET A 313 2.71 14.53 -2.23
CA MET A 313 3.39 13.90 -3.36
C MET A 313 4.87 14.29 -3.40
N ARG A 314 5.70 13.44 -4.01
CA ARG A 314 7.11 13.71 -4.28
C ARG A 314 7.49 13.18 -5.65
N PHE A 315 8.40 13.91 -6.32
CA PHE A 315 9.02 13.48 -7.57
C PHE A 315 10.33 12.76 -7.30
N PHE A 316 10.60 11.70 -8.08
CA PHE A 316 11.90 11.06 -8.09
C PHE A 316 12.92 11.93 -8.84
N ASN A 317 14.10 12.13 -8.25
CA ASN A 317 15.28 12.62 -8.95
C ASN A 317 16.48 11.70 -8.69
N SER A 318 17.57 11.84 -9.46
CA SER A 318 18.77 10.98 -9.36
C SER A 318 19.48 11.08 -8.01
N ASP A 319 19.43 12.23 -7.36
CA ASP A 319 20.06 12.45 -6.06
C ASP A 319 19.37 11.65 -4.96
N MET A 320 18.06 11.45 -5.08
CA MET A 320 17.27 10.64 -4.16
C MET A 320 17.61 9.13 -4.22
N GLN A 321 18.04 8.62 -5.37
CA GLN A 321 18.51 7.24 -5.48
C GLN A 321 19.81 7.01 -4.71
N ALA A 322 20.69 8.02 -4.70
CA ALA A 322 21.91 7.98 -3.92
C ALA A 322 21.62 7.96 -2.41
N ASP A 323 20.62 8.74 -1.94
CA ASP A 323 20.21 8.78 -0.53
C ASP A 323 19.61 7.44 -0.06
N VAL A 324 18.81 6.78 -0.89
CA VAL A 324 18.26 5.45 -0.56
C VAL A 324 19.37 4.40 -0.45
N MET A 325 20.30 4.38 -1.40
CA MET A 325 21.45 3.47 -1.33
C MET A 325 22.35 3.77 -0.12
N ALA A 326 22.55 5.06 0.18
CA ALA A 326 23.27 5.49 1.38
C ALA A 326 22.58 4.99 2.67
N ARG A 327 21.24 4.99 2.70
CA ARG A 327 20.44 4.50 3.82
C ARG A 327 20.51 2.98 3.98
N VAL A 328 20.45 2.23 2.88
CA VAL A 328 20.61 0.76 2.90
C VAL A 328 22.01 0.37 3.41
N HIS A 329 23.05 1.05 2.95
CA HIS A 329 24.41 0.82 3.46
C HIS A 329 24.52 1.19 4.94
N LEU A 330 23.93 2.32 5.36
CA LEU A 330 23.92 2.76 6.76
C LEU A 330 23.23 1.75 7.67
N GLU A 331 22.13 1.14 7.21
CA GLU A 331 21.44 0.08 7.94
C GLU A 331 22.31 -1.18 8.12
N ALA A 332 23.00 -1.59 7.06
CA ALA A 332 23.94 -2.72 7.12
C ALA A 332 25.11 -2.44 8.09
N ASP A 333 25.67 -1.23 8.04
CA ASP A 333 26.78 -0.82 8.91
C ASP A 333 26.32 -0.71 10.38
N LEU A 334 25.09 -0.26 10.65
CA LEU A 334 24.54 -0.14 12.01
C LEU A 334 24.52 -1.47 12.77
N HIS A 335 24.27 -2.58 12.06
CA HIS A 335 24.34 -3.92 12.63
C HIS A 335 25.73 -4.25 13.20
N GLN A 336 26.77 -3.65 12.69
CA GLN A 336 28.14 -3.87 13.13
C GLN A 336 28.65 -2.81 14.13
N ALA A 337 27.94 -1.67 14.23
CA ALA A 337 28.39 -0.50 14.99
C ALA A 337 28.68 -0.80 16.48
N ILE A 338 27.82 -1.63 17.13
CA ILE A 338 28.03 -2.02 18.54
C ILE A 338 29.26 -2.91 18.67
N VAL A 339 29.40 -3.91 17.79
CA VAL A 339 30.48 -4.91 17.85
C VAL A 339 31.84 -4.24 17.55
N ARG A 340 31.84 -3.24 16.65
CA ARG A 340 33.05 -2.51 16.26
C ARG A 340 33.37 -1.35 17.21
N ASP A 341 32.58 -1.16 18.27
CA ASP A 341 32.73 -0.04 19.22
C ASP A 341 32.76 1.32 18.50
N GLU A 342 31.81 1.54 17.58
CA GLU A 342 31.66 2.78 16.82
C GLU A 342 30.66 3.76 17.45
N LEU A 343 29.92 3.33 18.49
CA LEU A 343 28.98 4.17 19.22
C LEU A 343 29.68 4.91 20.37
N ARG A 344 29.31 6.17 20.55
CA ARG A 344 29.80 7.03 21.65
C ARG A 344 28.62 7.69 22.34
N LEU A 345 28.80 8.07 23.61
CA LEU A 345 27.90 8.99 24.30
C LEU A 345 28.57 10.38 24.38
N HIS A 346 27.84 11.36 23.85
CA HIS A 346 28.08 12.74 24.17
C HIS A 346 27.11 13.19 25.25
N TYR A 347 27.49 14.15 26.04
CA TYR A 347 26.70 14.66 27.14
C TYR A 347 26.48 16.15 26.96
N GLN A 348 25.23 16.59 27.15
CA GLN A 348 24.89 18.02 27.13
C GLN A 348 24.43 18.45 28.51
N ILE A 349 24.97 19.56 28.99
CA ILE A 349 24.66 20.06 30.34
C ILE A 349 23.24 20.61 30.42
N GLN A 350 22.61 20.34 31.59
CA GLN A 350 21.36 20.94 32.02
C GLN A 350 21.63 21.85 33.21
N VAL A 351 21.10 23.05 33.18
CA VAL A 351 21.35 24.07 34.20
C VAL A 351 20.06 24.54 34.88
N ASP A 352 20.20 25.03 36.14
CA ASP A 352 19.09 25.66 36.87
C ASP A 352 18.96 27.18 36.53
N GLU A 353 18.02 27.87 37.19
CA GLU A 353 17.78 29.31 37.09
C GLU A 353 19.01 30.19 37.39
N ARG A 354 20.02 29.63 38.03
CA ARG A 354 21.29 30.29 38.39
C ARG A 354 22.45 29.84 37.49
N SER A 355 22.15 29.21 36.41
CA SER A 355 23.11 28.61 35.46
C SER A 355 24.06 27.58 36.14
N ARG A 356 23.66 26.94 37.23
CA ARG A 356 24.43 25.86 37.85
C ARG A 356 24.04 24.54 37.20
N VAL A 357 25.04 23.71 36.93
CA VAL A 357 24.83 22.38 36.36
C VAL A 357 24.07 21.48 37.34
N THR A 358 22.94 20.96 36.93
CA THR A 358 22.08 20.04 37.71
C THR A 358 22.14 18.61 37.20
N GLY A 359 22.52 18.43 35.95
CA GLY A 359 22.63 17.14 35.29
C GLY A 359 23.11 17.27 33.85
N VAL A 360 23.05 16.15 33.16
CA VAL A 360 23.39 16.07 31.75
C VAL A 360 22.40 15.17 31.03
N GLU A 361 22.18 15.38 29.74
CA GLU A 361 21.52 14.44 28.86
C GLU A 361 22.55 13.62 28.08
N ALA A 362 22.39 12.29 28.08
CA ALA A 362 23.22 11.35 27.35
C ALA A 362 22.70 11.17 25.93
N LEU A 363 23.42 11.70 24.98
CA LEU A 363 23.09 11.75 23.58
C LEU A 363 23.99 10.81 22.78
N ILE A 364 23.41 9.80 22.18
CA ILE A 364 24.16 8.85 21.37
C ILE A 364 24.72 9.50 20.11
N ARG A 365 25.94 9.09 19.72
CA ARG A 365 26.62 9.49 18.49
C ARG A 365 27.20 8.25 17.83
N TRP A 366 27.26 8.22 16.51
CA TRP A 366 27.88 7.14 15.77
C TRP A 366 29.10 7.64 15.00
N GLU A 367 30.28 7.21 15.43
CA GLU A 367 31.56 7.50 14.78
C GLU A 367 31.80 6.48 13.67
N HIS A 368 31.22 6.74 12.49
CA HIS A 368 31.34 5.85 11.35
C HIS A 368 32.70 5.99 10.67
N PRO A 369 33.45 4.89 10.38
CA PRO A 369 34.81 4.95 9.84
C PRO A 369 34.95 5.72 8.53
N GLN A 370 33.91 5.70 7.67
CA GLN A 370 33.95 6.32 6.35
C GLN A 370 33.12 7.61 6.26
N ARG A 371 32.10 7.78 7.15
CA ARG A 371 31.15 8.90 7.10
C ARG A 371 31.43 9.98 8.17
N GLY A 372 32.36 9.70 9.08
CA GLY A 372 32.60 10.54 10.25
C GLY A 372 31.43 10.43 11.26
N LEU A 373 31.10 11.53 11.90
CA LEU A 373 30.07 11.57 12.93
C LEU A 373 28.66 11.57 12.30
N VAL A 374 27.94 10.44 12.39
CA VAL A 374 26.55 10.28 11.91
C VAL A 374 25.58 10.74 13.00
N PRO A 375 24.71 11.72 12.73
CA PRO A 375 23.77 12.24 13.73
C PRO A 375 22.64 11.24 14.04
N PRO A 376 22.06 11.26 15.26
CA PRO A 376 20.98 10.37 15.68
C PRO A 376 19.76 10.38 14.75
N SER A 377 19.39 11.53 14.22
CA SER A 377 18.27 11.70 13.29
C SER A 377 18.37 10.84 12.02
N GLN A 378 19.58 10.42 11.63
CA GLN A 378 19.78 9.55 10.47
C GLN A 378 19.70 8.06 10.80
N PHE A 379 20.16 7.62 12.00
CA PHE A 379 20.23 6.19 12.29
C PHE A 379 19.22 5.68 13.33
N ILE A 380 18.69 6.52 14.23
CA ILE A 380 17.69 6.09 15.22
C ILE A 380 16.40 5.59 14.55
N PRO A 381 15.81 6.28 13.54
CA PRO A 381 14.63 5.74 12.84
C PRO A 381 14.88 4.39 12.15
N LEU A 382 16.10 4.18 11.64
CA LEU A 382 16.51 2.88 11.07
C LEU A 382 16.63 1.81 12.16
N ALA A 383 17.24 2.16 13.29
CA ALA A 383 17.38 1.26 14.43
C ALA A 383 16.01 0.82 14.99
N GLU A 384 15.03 1.70 15.02
CA GLU A 384 13.67 1.38 15.50
C GLU A 384 12.96 0.44 14.52
N LYS A 385 13.00 0.72 13.21
CA LYS A 385 12.38 -0.09 12.17
C LYS A 385 12.87 -1.54 12.17
N ASN A 386 14.18 -1.75 12.35
CA ASN A 386 14.82 -3.08 12.33
C ASN A 386 15.09 -3.66 13.72
N ARG A 387 14.57 -3.04 14.79
CA ARG A 387 14.74 -3.42 16.21
C ARG A 387 16.18 -3.36 16.74
N MET A 388 17.10 -2.76 16.00
CA MET A 388 18.47 -2.51 16.51
C MET A 388 18.48 -1.48 17.65
N ILE A 389 17.41 -0.69 17.77
CA ILE A 389 17.23 0.23 18.89
C ILE A 389 17.26 -0.49 20.25
N LEU A 390 16.91 -1.77 20.32
CA LEU A 390 16.94 -2.55 21.57
C LEU A 390 18.35 -2.74 22.10
N PRO A 391 19.29 -3.37 21.38
CA PRO A 391 20.67 -3.48 21.86
C PRO A 391 21.35 -2.12 22.01
N ILE A 392 21.06 -1.14 21.13
CA ILE A 392 21.60 0.23 21.24
C ILE A 392 21.10 0.90 22.53
N GLY A 393 19.81 0.90 22.81
CA GLY A 393 19.24 1.54 23.98
C GLY A 393 19.72 0.91 25.30
N TYR A 394 19.91 -0.41 25.35
CA TYR A 394 20.50 -1.06 26.52
C TYR A 394 21.99 -0.71 26.69
N TRP A 395 22.73 -0.59 25.60
CA TRP A 395 24.12 -0.12 25.62
C TRP A 395 24.21 1.32 26.15
N VAL A 396 23.31 2.22 25.72
CA VAL A 396 23.24 3.61 26.22
C VAL A 396 22.95 3.62 27.72
N LEU A 397 21.94 2.87 28.16
CA LEU A 397 21.53 2.78 29.56
C LEU A 397 22.68 2.27 30.44
N GLU A 398 23.38 1.22 30.00
CA GLU A 398 24.53 0.67 30.73
C GLU A 398 25.67 1.69 30.85
N ARG A 399 26.01 2.40 29.78
CA ARG A 399 27.06 3.43 29.79
C ARG A 399 26.68 4.61 30.69
N ALA A 400 25.43 5.08 30.64
CA ALA A 400 24.93 6.15 31.49
C ALA A 400 24.95 5.74 32.98
N CYS A 401 24.51 4.53 33.32
CA CYS A 401 24.55 4.01 34.70
C CYS A 401 26.00 3.84 35.22
N ARG A 402 26.93 3.38 34.40
CA ARG A 402 28.35 3.32 34.76
C ARG A 402 28.91 4.71 35.07
N GLN A 403 28.50 5.71 34.29
CA GLN A 403 28.94 7.10 34.52
C GLN A 403 28.39 7.64 35.85
N LEU A 404 27.09 7.36 36.16
CA LEU A 404 26.51 7.70 37.47
C LEU A 404 27.28 7.05 38.63
N ALA A 405 27.62 5.77 38.50
CA ALA A 405 28.40 5.05 39.52
C ALA A 405 29.80 5.68 39.72
N THR A 406 30.43 6.13 38.64
CA THR A 406 31.72 6.86 38.72
C THR A 406 31.55 8.18 39.49
N TRP A 407 30.44 8.91 39.29
CA TRP A 407 30.18 10.18 39.98
C TRP A 407 29.82 10.02 41.46
N ALA A 408 29.33 8.86 41.89
CA ALA A 408 28.97 8.59 43.28
C ALA A 408 30.14 8.80 44.25
N GLY A 409 31.38 8.65 43.79
CA GLY A 409 32.60 8.90 44.56
C GLY A 409 33.10 10.35 44.53
N ASP A 410 32.51 11.21 43.72
CA ASP A 410 32.93 12.61 43.53
C ASP A 410 31.95 13.58 44.24
N HIS A 411 32.43 14.30 45.24
CA HIS A 411 31.65 15.20 46.09
C HIS A 411 30.94 16.31 45.28
N ASN A 412 31.50 16.72 44.14
CA ASN A 412 30.98 17.77 43.27
C ASN A 412 29.96 17.23 42.29
N ARG A 413 30.04 15.95 41.93
CA ARG A 413 29.24 15.34 40.86
C ARG A 413 28.18 14.36 41.37
N GLN A 414 28.28 13.88 42.60
CA GLN A 414 27.35 12.87 43.18
C GLN A 414 25.87 13.29 43.18
N ALA A 415 25.62 14.61 43.11
CA ALA A 415 24.26 15.17 43.06
C ALA A 415 23.68 15.30 41.62
N LEU A 416 24.52 15.20 40.62
CA LEU A 416 24.11 15.36 39.21
C LEU A 416 23.25 14.19 38.72
N THR A 417 22.34 14.48 37.79
CA THR A 417 21.50 13.48 37.16
C THR A 417 22.02 13.20 35.75
N ILE A 418 21.71 12.00 35.22
CA ILE A 418 21.86 11.68 33.79
C ILE A 418 20.49 11.35 33.24
N ALA A 419 20.09 12.08 32.20
CA ALA A 419 18.89 11.81 31.42
C ALA A 419 19.22 10.92 30.22
N VAL A 420 18.35 9.94 29.95
CA VAL A 420 18.52 8.96 28.88
C VAL A 420 17.20 8.83 28.11
N ASN A 421 17.26 9.02 26.80
CA ASN A 421 16.14 8.82 25.89
C ASN A 421 15.79 7.34 25.75
N VAL A 422 14.51 6.99 25.84
CA VAL A 422 13.98 5.62 25.71
C VAL A 422 12.98 5.56 24.59
N SER A 423 13.27 4.72 23.58
CA SER A 423 12.32 4.54 22.45
C SER A 423 11.07 3.78 22.87
N SER A 424 9.95 4.00 22.15
CA SER A 424 8.70 3.27 22.34
C SER A 424 8.90 1.75 22.17
N VAL A 425 9.69 1.36 21.14
CA VAL A 425 10.02 -0.05 20.87
C VAL A 425 10.70 -0.73 22.06
N GLN A 426 11.61 -0.01 22.73
CA GLN A 426 12.31 -0.51 23.91
C GLN A 426 11.41 -0.56 25.14
N PHE A 427 10.63 0.49 25.38
CA PHE A 427 9.74 0.61 26.54
C PHE A 427 8.67 -0.49 26.58
N HIS A 428 8.17 -0.92 25.42
CA HIS A 428 7.17 -1.98 25.30
C HIS A 428 7.74 -3.41 25.37
N GLN A 429 9.05 -3.61 25.56
CA GLN A 429 9.58 -4.96 25.75
C GLN A 429 9.10 -5.56 27.07
N THR A 430 8.80 -6.85 27.07
CA THR A 430 8.31 -7.56 28.27
C THR A 430 9.35 -7.64 29.38
N ASP A 431 10.62 -7.64 29.02
CA ASP A 431 11.77 -7.73 29.90
C ASP A 431 12.40 -6.35 30.25
N PHE A 432 11.82 -5.24 29.78
CA PHE A 432 12.40 -3.90 29.95
C PHE A 432 12.69 -3.58 31.41
N ILE A 433 11.73 -3.77 32.31
CA ILE A 433 11.91 -3.52 33.76
C ILE A 433 13.05 -4.37 34.32
N ALA A 434 13.07 -5.66 34.01
CA ALA A 434 14.10 -6.58 34.49
C ALA A 434 15.50 -6.17 34.01
N ARG A 435 15.61 -5.71 32.76
CA ARG A 435 16.89 -5.22 32.23
C ARG A 435 17.36 -3.93 32.89
N VAL A 436 16.46 -2.96 33.10
CA VAL A 436 16.79 -1.73 33.81
C VAL A 436 17.28 -2.04 35.24
N GLN A 437 16.55 -2.91 35.96
CA GLN A 437 16.96 -3.35 37.30
C GLN A 437 18.34 -4.02 37.28
N HIS A 438 18.56 -4.95 36.39
CA HIS A 438 19.85 -5.62 36.23
C HIS A 438 20.99 -4.64 35.93
N THR A 439 20.74 -3.64 35.09
CA THR A 439 21.74 -2.61 34.76
C THR A 439 22.09 -1.79 36.00
N LEU A 440 21.11 -1.36 36.79
CA LEU A 440 21.36 -0.61 38.04
C LEU A 440 22.14 -1.45 39.04
N GLU A 441 21.74 -2.70 39.27
CA GLU A 441 22.41 -3.63 40.19
C GLU A 441 23.86 -3.93 39.76
N SER A 442 24.07 -4.20 38.44
CA SER A 442 25.40 -4.56 37.95
C SER A 442 26.38 -3.39 37.90
N THR A 443 25.89 -2.15 37.76
CA THR A 443 26.72 -0.94 37.74
C THR A 443 26.88 -0.28 39.09
N GLY A 444 25.94 -0.52 40.01
CA GLY A 444 25.90 0.15 41.32
C GLY A 444 25.44 1.61 41.23
N ALA A 445 24.76 2.01 40.14
CA ALA A 445 24.26 3.37 39.96
C ALA A 445 23.13 3.69 40.94
N ASP A 446 23.08 4.91 41.47
CA ASP A 446 21.94 5.42 42.25
C ASP A 446 20.73 5.65 41.32
N PRO A 447 19.63 4.89 41.45
CA PRO A 447 18.44 5.04 40.61
C PRO A 447 17.83 6.45 40.68
N SER A 448 17.99 7.16 41.78
CA SER A 448 17.42 8.50 41.98
C SER A 448 18.10 9.58 41.10
N ARG A 449 19.24 9.23 40.51
CA ARG A 449 20.02 10.08 39.62
C ARG A 449 19.82 9.76 38.13
N LEU A 450 19.11 8.67 37.81
CA LEU A 450 18.74 8.31 36.45
C LEU A 450 17.38 8.92 36.13
N VAL A 451 17.33 9.67 35.02
CA VAL A 451 16.09 10.19 34.42
C VAL A 451 15.86 9.46 33.11
N LEU A 452 14.70 8.86 32.93
CA LEU A 452 14.30 8.29 31.67
C LEU A 452 13.39 9.28 30.93
N GLU A 453 13.78 9.66 29.74
CA GLU A 453 13.04 10.56 28.86
C GLU A 453 12.18 9.74 27.90
N VAL A 454 10.91 10.06 27.81
CA VAL A 454 9.91 9.37 27.00
C VAL A 454 9.13 10.39 26.19
N THR A 455 8.89 10.11 24.91
CA THR A 455 8.16 11.01 24.05
C THR A 455 6.65 10.97 24.32
N GLU A 456 5.94 12.03 23.91
CA GLU A 456 4.49 12.12 24.01
C GLU A 456 3.78 10.97 23.28
N SER A 457 4.29 10.59 22.11
CA SER A 457 3.74 9.50 21.28
C SER A 457 3.70 8.15 22.00
N LEU A 458 4.72 7.83 22.80
CA LEU A 458 4.75 6.60 23.62
C LEU A 458 3.53 6.48 24.55
N LEU A 459 3.06 7.60 25.09
CA LEU A 459 1.95 7.62 26.05
C LEU A 459 0.60 7.27 25.41
N MET A 460 0.48 7.38 24.08
CA MET A 460 -0.77 7.17 23.37
C MET A 460 -0.98 5.71 22.93
N GLU A 461 0.07 4.91 22.79
CA GLU A 461 0.00 3.54 22.26
C GLU A 461 -0.73 2.55 23.20
N ASP A 462 -0.35 2.49 24.50
CA ASP A 462 -1.03 1.68 25.53
C ASP A 462 -0.87 2.37 26.91
N PRO A 463 -1.72 3.35 27.18
CA PRO A 463 -1.57 4.23 28.34
C PRO A 463 -1.49 3.52 29.70
N GLU A 464 -2.30 2.51 29.94
CA GLU A 464 -2.31 1.81 31.23
C GLU A 464 -1.06 0.94 31.42
N ARG A 465 -0.57 0.31 30.36
CA ARG A 465 0.67 -0.45 30.38
C ARG A 465 1.87 0.45 30.65
N VAL A 466 1.96 1.58 29.92
CA VAL A 466 3.01 2.59 30.08
C VAL A 466 3.03 3.07 31.54
N ARG A 467 1.87 3.46 32.08
CA ARG A 467 1.74 3.89 33.47
C ARG A 467 2.23 2.83 34.47
N ASN A 468 1.86 1.57 34.26
CA ASN A 468 2.27 0.47 35.16
C ASN A 468 3.78 0.25 35.11
N ILE A 469 4.43 0.33 33.95
CA ILE A 469 5.90 0.25 33.81
C ILE A 469 6.56 1.40 34.57
N MET A 470 6.11 2.65 34.29
CA MET A 470 6.64 3.84 34.96
C MET A 470 6.50 3.74 36.50
N LEU A 471 5.35 3.34 37.01
CA LEU A 471 5.13 3.17 38.45
C LEU A 471 6.07 2.13 39.10
N ARG A 472 6.36 1.03 38.40
CA ARG A 472 7.30 0.02 38.90
C ARG A 472 8.73 0.53 38.94
N LEU A 473 9.17 1.25 37.88
CA LEU A 473 10.51 1.83 37.83
C LEU A 473 10.67 3.01 38.79
N SER A 474 9.63 3.84 38.99
CA SER A 474 9.65 4.91 40.00
C SER A 474 9.77 4.38 41.45
N LYS A 475 9.25 3.19 41.76
CA LYS A 475 9.46 2.53 43.07
C LYS A 475 10.93 2.16 43.34
N LEU A 476 11.73 2.04 42.27
CA LEU A 476 13.19 1.85 42.41
C LEU A 476 13.93 3.17 42.63
N GLY A 477 13.24 4.31 42.46
CA GLY A 477 13.81 5.65 42.55
C GLY A 477 14.04 6.35 41.22
N ILE A 478 13.84 5.68 40.10
CA ILE A 478 14.04 6.27 38.74
C ILE A 478 13.04 7.40 38.51
N ARG A 479 13.52 8.48 37.88
CA ARG A 479 12.71 9.64 37.52
C ARG A 479 12.32 9.56 36.04
N PHE A 480 11.19 10.19 35.70
CA PHE A 480 10.71 10.28 34.33
C PHE A 480 10.53 11.74 33.90
N ALA A 481 10.98 12.07 32.71
CA ALA A 481 10.67 13.33 32.03
C ALA A 481 9.92 13.03 30.73
N LEU A 482 8.95 13.87 30.42
CA LEU A 482 8.24 13.83 29.14
C LEU A 482 8.94 14.72 28.14
N ASP A 483 9.38 14.15 27.03
CA ASP A 483 10.12 14.79 25.96
C ASP A 483 9.22 15.26 24.82
N ASP A 484 9.68 16.23 24.02
CA ASP A 484 9.00 16.80 22.84
C ASP A 484 7.58 17.33 23.15
N PHE A 485 7.34 17.87 24.36
CA PHE A 485 6.00 18.28 24.75
C PHE A 485 5.48 19.46 23.94
N GLY A 486 4.26 19.29 23.41
CA GLY A 486 3.55 20.28 22.59
C GLY A 486 3.52 19.96 21.10
N THR A 487 4.27 18.95 20.63
CA THR A 487 4.27 18.52 19.23
C THR A 487 3.17 17.52 18.89
N GLY A 488 2.46 16.99 19.91
CA GLY A 488 1.43 15.94 19.80
C GLY A 488 0.09 16.28 20.46
N TYR A 489 -0.78 15.29 20.61
CA TYR A 489 -2.11 15.40 21.21
C TYR A 489 -2.13 14.84 22.66
N SER A 490 -1.55 15.53 23.62
CA SER A 490 -1.62 15.06 25.01
C SER A 490 -3.00 15.29 25.65
N SER A 491 -3.60 14.21 26.17
CA SER A 491 -4.72 14.32 27.07
C SER A 491 -4.23 14.75 28.46
N LEU A 492 -4.53 16.00 28.85
CA LEU A 492 -4.20 16.56 30.19
C LEU A 492 -4.67 15.68 31.35
N ASN A 493 -5.79 14.98 31.16
CA ASN A 493 -6.32 14.06 32.18
C ASN A 493 -5.40 12.84 32.39
N TYR A 494 -4.61 12.52 31.37
CA TYR A 494 -3.69 11.39 31.41
C TYR A 494 -2.37 11.77 32.07
N LEU A 495 -1.79 12.92 31.70
CA LEU A 495 -0.56 13.45 32.31
C LEU A 495 -0.63 13.48 33.83
N LYS A 496 -1.76 13.89 34.40
CA LYS A 496 -1.99 13.94 35.86
C LYS A 496 -1.82 12.57 36.57
N ARG A 497 -1.98 11.46 35.84
CA ARG A 497 -1.93 10.09 36.41
C ARG A 497 -0.57 9.41 36.30
N LEU A 498 0.34 10.01 35.54
CA LEU A 498 1.68 9.46 35.33
C LEU A 498 2.64 9.93 36.41
N PRO A 499 3.60 9.08 36.83
CA PRO A 499 4.62 9.44 37.81
C PRO A 499 5.75 10.24 37.13
N LEU A 500 5.41 11.35 36.48
CA LEU A 500 6.36 12.26 35.85
C LEU A 500 7.02 13.16 36.90
N HIS A 501 8.26 13.57 36.63
CA HIS A 501 9.03 14.50 37.47
C HIS A 501 9.31 15.81 36.71
N GLY A 502 9.27 15.77 35.36
CA GLY A 502 9.51 16.95 34.50
C GLY A 502 8.87 16.85 33.15
N LEU A 503 8.76 18.03 32.52
CA LEU A 503 8.41 18.22 31.10
C LEU A 503 9.56 18.94 30.40
N LYS A 504 9.88 18.52 29.16
CA LYS A 504 10.86 19.21 28.31
C LYS A 504 10.09 19.91 27.18
N ILE A 505 10.34 21.18 26.97
CA ILE A 505 9.74 21.99 25.92
C ILE A 505 10.63 21.84 24.70
N ASP A 506 10.08 21.35 23.60
CA ASP A 506 10.83 21.13 22.36
C ASP A 506 11.44 22.40 21.81
N LYS A 507 12.63 22.26 21.24
CA LYS A 507 13.39 23.36 20.60
C LYS A 507 12.58 24.17 19.60
N SER A 508 11.70 23.55 18.82
CA SER A 508 10.93 24.24 17.78
C SER A 508 10.10 25.41 18.31
N PHE A 509 9.59 25.32 19.53
CA PHE A 509 8.88 26.42 20.18
C PHE A 509 9.80 27.45 20.82
N ILE A 510 11.01 27.04 21.23
CA ILE A 510 11.99 27.94 21.81
C ILE A 510 12.64 28.81 20.72
N ASP A 511 12.84 28.26 19.52
CA ASP A 511 13.39 29.02 18.39
C ASP A 511 12.52 30.24 18.03
N GLY A 512 11.19 30.11 18.07
CA GLY A 512 10.24 31.18 17.75
C GLY A 512 9.78 32.04 18.95
N VAL A 513 10.19 31.73 20.17
CA VAL A 513 9.60 32.29 21.41
C VAL A 513 9.64 33.82 21.53
N LEU A 514 10.59 34.48 20.87
CA LEU A 514 10.73 35.94 20.86
C LEU A 514 10.00 36.63 19.71
N GLU A 515 9.68 35.89 18.65
CA GLU A 515 9.19 36.45 17.38
C GLU A 515 7.76 36.01 17.06
N ASP A 516 7.39 34.79 17.42
CA ASP A 516 6.07 34.21 17.18
C ASP A 516 5.20 34.22 18.44
N PRO A 517 4.09 35.00 18.47
CA PRO A 517 3.17 35.00 19.60
C PRO A 517 2.51 33.64 19.91
N VAL A 518 2.41 32.74 18.91
CA VAL A 518 1.84 31.39 19.10
C VAL A 518 2.83 30.52 19.88
N ASP A 519 4.09 30.52 19.50
CA ASP A 519 5.14 29.80 20.20
C ASP A 519 5.29 30.31 21.64
N ALA A 520 5.32 31.62 21.84
CA ALA A 520 5.35 32.24 23.16
C ALA A 520 4.16 31.81 24.05
N ALA A 521 2.95 31.75 23.46
CA ALA A 521 1.75 31.29 24.20
C ALA A 521 1.82 29.80 24.55
N ILE A 522 2.33 28.94 23.65
CA ILE A 522 2.52 27.51 23.89
C ILE A 522 3.51 27.30 25.05
N VAL A 523 4.70 27.95 24.97
CA VAL A 523 5.74 27.85 26.01
C VAL A 523 5.21 28.33 27.37
N SER A 524 4.59 29.50 27.43
CA SER A 524 4.02 30.07 28.67
C SER A 524 2.91 29.18 29.26
N THR A 525 2.05 28.63 28.40
CA THR A 525 0.99 27.69 28.82
C THR A 525 1.58 26.39 29.37
N THR A 526 2.62 25.84 28.72
CA THR A 526 3.33 24.64 29.16
C THR A 526 3.97 24.83 30.52
N ILE A 527 4.65 25.95 30.76
CA ILE A 527 5.24 26.30 32.07
C ILE A 527 4.16 26.37 33.16
N THR A 528 3.05 27.05 32.87
CA THR A 528 1.92 27.18 33.80
C THR A 528 1.28 25.82 34.12
N LEU A 529 1.11 24.98 33.12
CA LEU A 529 0.57 23.64 33.27
C LEU A 529 1.48 22.77 34.16
N ALA A 530 2.77 22.76 33.87
CA ALA A 530 3.75 21.99 34.64
C ALA A 530 3.78 22.43 36.13
N ALA A 531 3.76 23.73 36.38
CA ALA A 531 3.67 24.28 37.74
C ALA A 531 2.38 23.81 38.44
N SER A 532 1.23 23.79 37.75
CA SER A 532 -0.04 23.30 38.28
C SER A 532 0.00 21.79 38.60
N LEU A 533 0.78 21.01 37.88
CA LEU A 533 0.99 19.58 38.07
C LEU A 533 2.16 19.27 39.03
N LYS A 534 2.88 20.30 39.50
CA LYS A 534 4.10 20.18 40.32
C LYS A 534 5.24 19.43 39.64
N LEU A 535 5.37 19.63 38.35
CA LEU A 535 6.42 19.09 37.49
C LEU A 535 7.50 20.15 37.24
N GLY A 536 8.76 19.74 37.16
CA GLY A 536 9.83 20.58 36.66
C GLY A 536 9.64 20.89 35.17
N VAL A 537 10.17 22.00 34.69
CA VAL A 537 10.20 22.33 33.26
C VAL A 537 11.63 22.57 32.82
N THR A 538 12.02 21.92 31.73
CA THR A 538 13.29 22.14 31.05
C THR A 538 13.01 22.71 29.66
N ALA A 539 13.54 23.87 29.35
CA ALA A 539 13.52 24.42 27.99
C ALA A 539 14.71 23.91 27.19
N GLU A 540 14.44 23.33 26.02
CA GLU A 540 15.46 22.79 25.14
C GLU A 540 15.85 23.76 24.02
N GLY A 541 17.08 23.61 23.50
CA GLY A 541 17.53 24.39 22.36
C GLY A 541 17.70 25.88 22.67
N VAL A 542 17.96 26.26 23.92
CA VAL A 542 18.24 27.66 24.27
C VAL A 542 19.61 28.05 23.68
N GLU A 543 19.59 28.98 22.70
CA GLU A 543 20.77 29.38 21.97
C GLU A 543 21.20 30.83 22.29
N THR A 544 20.30 31.68 22.76
CA THR A 544 20.56 33.09 23.02
C THR A 544 20.24 33.51 24.44
N GLU A 545 20.94 34.51 24.95
CA GLU A 545 20.66 35.11 26.27
C GLU A 545 19.25 35.71 26.34
N ALA A 546 18.76 36.25 25.23
CA ALA A 546 17.40 36.80 25.16
C ALA A 546 16.31 35.72 25.35
N GLN A 547 16.48 34.53 24.75
CA GLN A 547 15.59 33.39 25.00
C GLN A 547 15.66 32.96 26.46
N HIS A 548 16.85 32.82 27.00
CA HIS A 548 17.06 32.45 28.40
C HIS A 548 16.38 33.41 29.37
N GLN A 549 16.58 34.72 29.18
CA GLN A 549 15.96 35.76 30.02
C GLN A 549 14.43 35.73 29.93
N TRP A 550 13.87 35.58 28.72
CA TRP A 550 12.43 35.47 28.53
C TRP A 550 11.84 34.26 29.26
N LEU A 551 12.50 33.12 29.16
CA LEU A 551 12.10 31.88 29.84
C LEU A 551 12.13 31.99 31.37
N LEU A 552 13.19 32.64 31.92
CA LEU A 552 13.29 32.95 33.35
C LEU A 552 12.11 33.83 33.82
N GLU A 553 11.79 34.90 33.09
CA GLU A 553 10.69 35.80 33.41
C GLU A 553 9.33 35.09 33.41
N HIS A 554 9.17 34.02 32.62
CA HIS A 554 7.95 33.22 32.58
C HIS A 554 7.98 32.01 33.53
N GLY A 555 9.04 31.84 34.35
CA GLY A 555 9.11 30.86 35.41
C GLY A 555 9.62 29.47 34.99
N CYS A 556 10.36 29.38 33.90
CA CYS A 556 11.08 28.16 33.56
C CYS A 556 12.23 27.90 34.53
N GLY A 557 12.31 26.67 35.07
CA GLY A 557 13.26 26.32 36.14
C GLY A 557 14.52 25.61 35.69
N ALA A 558 14.58 25.07 34.48
CA ALA A 558 15.76 24.39 33.95
C ALA A 558 15.94 24.67 32.46
N PHE A 559 17.20 24.63 32.00
CA PHE A 559 17.55 25.00 30.63
C PHE A 559 18.62 24.07 30.07
N GLN A 560 18.50 23.83 28.77
CA GLN A 560 19.46 23.09 27.97
C GLN A 560 19.57 23.72 26.58
N GLY A 561 20.79 23.87 26.08
CA GLY A 561 20.99 24.44 24.74
C GLY A 561 22.44 24.86 24.50
N TYR A 562 22.69 25.35 23.29
CA TYR A 562 24.04 25.73 22.88
C TYR A 562 24.57 26.97 23.60
N LEU A 563 23.69 27.75 24.21
CA LEU A 563 24.10 28.85 25.08
C LEU A 563 24.94 28.36 26.25
N PHE A 564 24.61 27.20 26.82
CA PHE A 564 25.31 26.65 28.00
C PHE A 564 26.39 25.64 27.63
N GLY A 565 26.21 24.89 26.53
CA GLY A 565 27.18 23.94 26.03
C GLY A 565 26.64 23.07 24.90
N ARG A 566 27.53 22.72 23.98
CA ARG A 566 27.21 21.72 22.95
C ARG A 566 27.39 20.31 23.52
N PRO A 567 26.69 19.30 22.98
CA PRO A 567 26.97 17.91 23.34
C PRO A 567 28.44 17.55 23.04
N MET A 568 29.13 17.04 24.05
CA MET A 568 30.58 16.69 23.92
C MET A 568 30.89 15.42 24.73
N PRO A 569 32.02 14.75 24.46
CA PRO A 569 32.48 13.62 25.28
C PRO A 569 32.64 14.02 26.76
N MET A 570 32.50 13.02 27.68
CA MET A 570 32.51 13.28 29.12
C MET A 570 33.85 13.87 29.62
N ASP A 571 34.93 13.51 29.04
CA ASP A 571 36.29 14.01 29.36
C ASP A 571 36.54 15.46 28.94
N GLU A 572 35.77 15.96 27.98
CA GLU A 572 35.83 17.36 27.53
C GLU A 572 34.80 18.23 28.29
N LEU A 573 33.87 17.65 29.02
CA LEU A 573 32.74 18.34 29.66
C LEU A 573 33.18 18.99 30.98
N VAL A 574 33.07 20.31 31.06
CA VAL A 574 33.33 21.08 32.31
C VAL A 574 32.02 21.10 33.12
N LEU A 575 32.01 20.37 34.25
CA LEU A 575 30.89 20.28 35.18
C LEU A 575 31.06 21.14 36.43
N ASP A 576 31.99 22.12 36.40
CA ASP A 576 32.18 23.03 37.52
C ASP A 576 30.99 23.95 37.72
N ALA A 577 30.67 24.30 38.96
CA ALA A 577 29.42 24.82 39.48
C ALA A 577 28.84 26.08 38.81
N HIS A 578 29.49 26.67 37.82
CA HIS A 578 28.97 27.78 37.03
C HIS A 578 29.35 27.58 35.55
N ALA A 579 28.37 27.23 34.72
CA ALA A 579 28.51 27.35 33.29
C ALA A 579 28.49 28.84 32.92
N SER A 580 29.68 29.43 32.67
CA SER A 580 29.74 30.77 32.04
C SER A 580 29.26 30.64 30.60
N PRO A 581 28.42 31.56 30.11
CA PRO A 581 28.02 31.59 28.69
C PRO A 581 29.29 31.62 27.84
N MET A 582 29.38 30.69 26.88
CA MET A 582 30.53 30.67 25.94
C MET A 582 30.49 31.94 25.12
N THR A 583 31.43 32.84 25.38
CA THR A 583 31.73 33.97 24.49
C THR A 583 32.18 33.39 23.14
N THR A 584 31.38 33.66 22.10
CA THR A 584 31.65 33.33 20.69
C THR A 584 32.96 33.84 20.19
#